data_19c1845f11ca62dd19526c91925fe77b
#
_entry.id   19c1845f11ca62dd19526c91925fe77b
#
_cell.length_a   1.000
_cell.length_b   1.000
_cell.length_c   1.000
_cell.angle_alpha   90.00
_cell.angle_beta   90.00
_cell.angle_gamma   90.00
#
_symmetry.space_group_name_H-M   'P 1'
#
loop_
_entity.id
_entity.type
_entity.pdbx_description
1 polymer ?
#
loop_
_entity_poly.entity_id
_entity_poly.type
_entity_poly.pdbx_seq_one_letter_code
_entity_poly.pdbx_strand_id
1 'polypeptide(L)'
;MSRCLTELNCRSNFSVKSITEYMLPETKEAFYLHMEGKTAQLIIRPAFEVFSSELATLAGVHAKYDYYHNAEMTRFPKRLHKSLNETHYGLAFSFDTLEAVQQFIARLSAIVKGT
;
A
#
# COMPACT_ATOMS: atom_id res chain seq x y z
N MET A 1 8.14 2.50 10.38
CA MET A 1 7.14 2.83 9.32
C MET A 1 5.81 3.29 9.90
N SER A 2 5.21 2.57 10.83
CA SER A 2 3.89 2.96 11.35
C SER A 2 3.88 4.34 12.00
N ARG A 3 4.94 4.70 12.73
CA ARG A 3 5.03 6.04 13.31
C ARG A 3 5.07 7.12 12.22
N CYS A 4 5.81 6.87 11.16
CA CYS A 4 5.87 7.77 10.02
C CYS A 4 4.48 8.00 9.41
N LEU A 5 3.72 6.92 9.22
CA LEU A 5 2.37 7.02 8.65
C LEU A 5 1.45 7.82 9.57
N THR A 6 1.56 7.62 10.88
CA THR A 6 0.77 8.39 11.84
C THR A 6 1.12 9.88 11.77
N GLU A 7 2.40 10.20 11.66
CA GLU A 7 2.84 11.60 11.53
C GLU A 7 2.36 12.24 10.22
N LEU A 8 2.10 11.43 9.19
CA LEU A 8 1.53 11.89 7.92
C LEU A 8 0.01 11.96 7.96
N ASN A 9 -0.58 11.80 9.14
CA ASN A 9 -2.03 11.84 9.36
C ASN A 9 -2.79 10.66 8.72
N CYS A 10 -2.11 9.55 8.49
CA CYS A 10 -2.77 8.31 8.08
C CYS A 10 -3.34 7.63 9.32
N ARG A 11 -4.64 7.37 9.28
CA ARG A 11 -5.33 6.73 10.41
C ARG A 11 -5.36 5.22 10.21
N SER A 12 -5.03 4.46 11.26
CA SER A 12 -5.15 3.01 11.21
C SER A 12 -6.55 2.58 11.62
N ASN A 13 -7.11 1.62 10.91
CA ASN A 13 -8.44 1.07 11.20
C ASN A 13 -8.35 -0.20 12.04
N PHE A 14 -7.43 -1.10 11.67
CA PHE A 14 -7.20 -2.32 12.43
C PHE A 14 -5.81 -2.88 12.10
N SER A 15 -5.37 -3.81 12.94
CA SER A 15 -4.13 -4.53 12.72
C SER A 15 -4.37 -6.01 13.03
N VAL A 16 -4.10 -6.87 12.07
CA VAL A 16 -4.29 -8.33 12.20
C VAL A 16 -3.06 -9.02 11.64
N LYS A 17 -2.43 -9.85 12.46
CA LYS A 17 -1.19 -10.54 12.07
C LYS A 17 -0.14 -9.49 11.68
N SER A 18 0.40 -9.57 10.48
CA SER A 18 1.41 -8.62 10.00
C SER A 18 0.84 -7.53 9.11
N ILE A 19 -0.50 -7.41 9.07
CA ILE A 19 -1.20 -6.44 8.22
C ILE A 19 -1.86 -5.37 9.07
N THR A 20 -1.65 -4.10 8.70
CA THR A 20 -2.37 -2.97 9.31
C THR A 20 -3.04 -2.18 8.20
N GLU A 21 -4.34 -1.94 8.33
CA GLU A 21 -5.09 -1.13 7.37
C GLU A 21 -5.01 0.33 7.78
N TYR A 22 -4.60 1.18 6.83
CA TYR A 22 -4.53 2.63 7.01
C TYR A 22 -5.44 3.33 6.01
N MET A 23 -5.83 4.56 6.34
CA MET A 23 -6.53 5.43 5.42
C MET A 23 -5.63 6.58 5.03
N LEU A 24 -5.62 6.93 3.73
CA LEU A 24 -4.94 8.14 3.28
C LEU A 24 -5.66 9.35 3.88
N PRO A 25 -4.89 10.41 4.29
CA PRO A 25 -5.51 11.57 4.92
C PRO A 25 -6.54 12.23 4.01
N GLU A 26 -7.67 12.62 4.59
CA GLU A 26 -8.73 13.36 3.90
C GLU A 26 -9.36 12.62 2.73
N THR A 27 -9.26 11.29 2.71
CA THR A 27 -9.85 10.46 1.65
C THR A 27 -10.54 9.25 2.27
N LYS A 28 -11.26 8.51 1.42
CA LYS A 28 -11.82 7.22 1.79
C LYS A 28 -11.00 6.06 1.21
N GLU A 29 -9.79 6.36 0.77
CA GLU A 29 -8.92 5.35 0.18
C GLU A 29 -8.09 4.64 1.23
N ALA A 30 -8.18 3.31 1.27
CA ALA A 30 -7.40 2.48 2.19
C ALA A 30 -6.14 1.95 1.52
N PHE A 31 -5.11 1.73 2.31
CA PHE A 31 -3.93 0.99 1.91
C PHE A 31 -3.47 0.16 3.10
N TYR A 32 -2.55 -0.77 2.87
CA TYR A 32 -2.12 -1.69 3.91
C TYR A 32 -0.62 -1.63 4.12
N LEU A 33 -0.21 -1.74 5.37
CA LEU A 33 1.18 -1.92 5.75
C LEU A 33 1.37 -3.40 6.07
N HIS A 34 2.30 -4.04 5.39
CA HIS A 34 2.70 -5.42 5.67
C HIS A 34 4.12 -5.44 6.17
N MET A 35 4.32 -6.02 7.35
CA MET A 35 5.67 -6.21 7.92
C MET A 35 6.09 -7.65 7.74
N GLU A 36 7.20 -7.87 7.06
CA GLU A 36 7.79 -9.18 6.90
C GLU A 36 9.19 -9.13 7.49
N GLY A 37 9.33 -9.61 8.73
CA GLY A 37 10.55 -9.43 9.47
C GLY A 37 10.82 -7.95 9.69
N LYS A 38 11.94 -7.45 9.19
CA LYS A 38 12.30 -6.04 9.28
C LYS A 38 11.92 -5.25 8.04
N THR A 39 11.35 -5.92 7.03
CA THR A 39 10.99 -5.29 5.77
C THR A 39 9.54 -4.83 5.81
N ALA A 40 9.31 -3.56 5.49
CA ALA A 40 7.98 -2.99 5.41
C ALA A 40 7.57 -2.78 3.97
N GLN A 41 6.32 -3.11 3.65
CA GLN A 41 5.74 -2.90 2.32
C GLN A 41 4.43 -2.18 2.49
N LEU A 42 4.14 -1.26 1.56
CA LEU A 42 2.81 -0.67 1.46
C LEU A 42 2.11 -1.27 0.26
N ILE A 43 0.86 -1.66 0.45
CA ILE A 43 0.05 -2.29 -0.60
C ILE A 43 -1.11 -1.36 -0.92
N ILE A 44 -1.25 -1.00 -2.19
CA ILE A 44 -2.29 -0.10 -2.66
C ILE A 44 -3.27 -0.83 -3.56
N ARG A 45 -4.43 -0.22 -3.78
CA ARG A 45 -5.50 -0.80 -4.59
C ARG A 45 -5.04 -1.05 -6.03
N PRO A 46 -5.37 -2.21 -6.61
CA PRO A 46 -4.96 -2.51 -7.98
C PRO A 46 -5.45 -1.52 -9.03
N ALA A 47 -6.52 -0.80 -8.73
CA ALA A 47 -7.04 0.24 -9.63
C ALA A 47 -6.00 1.31 -9.97
N PHE A 48 -4.96 1.47 -9.14
CA PHE A 48 -3.90 2.46 -9.36
C PHE A 48 -2.73 1.89 -10.16
N GLU A 49 -2.88 0.71 -10.75
CA GLU A 49 -1.79 0.08 -11.51
C GLU A 49 -1.26 0.97 -12.63
N VAL A 50 -2.12 1.74 -13.25
CA VAL A 50 -1.72 2.69 -14.31
C VAL A 50 -0.69 3.72 -13.80
N PHE A 51 -0.64 3.99 -12.50
CA PHE A 51 0.31 4.91 -11.89
C PHE A 51 1.55 4.22 -11.30
N SER A 52 1.62 2.89 -11.43
CA SER A 52 2.68 2.10 -10.80
C SER A 52 4.07 2.52 -11.25
N SER A 53 4.26 2.75 -12.56
CA SER A 53 5.54 3.18 -13.11
C SER A 53 5.95 4.55 -12.57
N GLU A 54 4.99 5.48 -12.50
CA GLU A 54 5.24 6.81 -11.96
C GLU A 54 5.67 6.73 -10.49
N LEU A 55 4.95 5.94 -9.70
CA LEU A 55 5.26 5.80 -8.27
C LEU A 55 6.65 5.17 -8.08
N ALA A 56 7.02 4.24 -8.95
CA ALA A 56 8.32 3.57 -8.86
C ALA A 56 9.48 4.47 -9.27
N THR A 57 9.23 5.63 -9.90
CA THR A 57 10.30 6.59 -10.21
C THR A 57 10.69 7.47 -9.04
N LEU A 58 9.89 7.48 -7.97
CA LEU A 58 10.22 8.25 -6.77
C LEU A 58 11.48 7.68 -6.13
N ALA A 59 12.37 8.57 -5.66
CA ALA A 59 13.64 8.14 -5.07
C ALA A 59 13.40 7.20 -3.88
N GLY A 60 14.04 6.03 -3.91
CA GLY A 60 13.96 5.04 -2.84
C GLY A 60 12.68 4.21 -2.80
N VAL A 61 11.83 4.32 -3.83
CA VAL A 61 10.60 3.54 -3.94
C VAL A 61 10.79 2.42 -4.95
N HIS A 62 10.39 1.20 -4.58
CA HIS A 62 10.56 0.02 -5.44
C HIS A 62 9.22 -0.70 -5.57
N ALA A 63 8.76 -0.87 -6.81
CA ALA A 63 7.55 -1.65 -7.09
C ALA A 63 7.90 -3.13 -7.13
N LYS A 64 7.01 -3.96 -6.62
CA LYS A 64 7.12 -5.40 -6.75
C LYS A 64 6.43 -5.84 -8.04
N TYR A 65 6.98 -6.84 -8.71
CA TYR A 65 6.44 -7.28 -9.99
C TYR A 65 5.12 -8.03 -9.85
N ASP A 66 5.02 -8.89 -8.84
CA ASP A 66 3.84 -9.72 -8.66
C ASP A 66 2.82 -9.04 -7.77
N TYR A 67 1.54 -9.33 -8.01
CA TYR A 67 0.50 -8.87 -7.12
C TYR A 67 0.68 -9.51 -5.74
N TYR A 68 0.46 -8.71 -4.71
CA TYR A 68 0.50 -9.20 -3.34
C TYR A 68 -0.91 -9.67 -2.94
N HIS A 69 -1.03 -10.87 -2.40
CA HIS A 69 -2.30 -11.47 -1.99
C HIS A 69 -2.34 -11.65 -0.48
N ASN A 70 -3.45 -11.23 0.12
CA ASN A 70 -3.63 -11.42 1.56
C ASN A 70 -5.13 -11.34 1.89
N ALA A 71 -5.65 -12.37 2.56
CA ALA A 71 -7.07 -12.45 2.91
C ALA A 71 -7.52 -11.32 3.85
N GLU A 72 -6.58 -10.68 4.56
CA GLU A 72 -6.90 -9.62 5.51
C GLU A 72 -7.11 -8.25 4.84
N MET A 73 -6.81 -8.13 3.54
CA MET A 73 -6.99 -6.87 2.80
C MET A 73 -8.42 -6.76 2.27
N THR A 74 -9.37 -6.67 3.19
CA THR A 74 -10.79 -6.85 2.90
C THR A 74 -11.44 -5.75 2.07
N ARG A 75 -10.81 -4.58 1.95
CA ARG A 75 -11.33 -3.49 1.12
C ARG A 75 -10.88 -3.58 -0.33
N PHE A 76 -9.96 -4.49 -0.64
CA PHE A 76 -9.42 -4.65 -1.99
C PHE A 76 -10.17 -5.73 -2.76
N PRO A 77 -10.12 -5.69 -4.09
CA PRO A 77 -10.77 -6.73 -4.92
C PRO A 77 -10.07 -8.07 -4.75
N LYS A 78 -10.71 -9.11 -5.22
CA LYS A 78 -10.18 -10.47 -5.20
C LYS A 78 -9.84 -10.95 -6.60
N ARG A 79 -8.90 -11.88 -6.68
CA ARG A 79 -8.58 -12.59 -7.91
C ARG A 79 -8.13 -14.00 -7.56
N LEU A 80 -8.13 -14.89 -8.55
CA LEU A 80 -7.62 -16.25 -8.34
C LEU A 80 -6.13 -16.18 -8.02
N HIS A 81 -5.75 -16.93 -6.98
CA HIS A 81 -4.37 -17.01 -6.53
C HIS A 81 -4.03 -18.49 -6.36
N LYS A 82 -2.99 -18.94 -7.06
CA LYS A 82 -2.53 -20.34 -7.04
C LYS A 82 -3.65 -21.33 -7.32
N SER A 83 -4.47 -20.99 -8.30
CA SER A 83 -5.45 -21.82 -9.01
C SER A 83 -6.75 -22.22 -8.33
N LEU A 84 -6.95 -22.01 -7.03
CA LEU A 84 -8.13 -22.57 -6.41
C LEU A 84 -9.10 -21.60 -5.74
N ASN A 85 -8.61 -20.53 -5.14
CA ASN A 85 -9.47 -19.61 -4.38
C ASN A 85 -9.19 -18.17 -4.76
N GLU A 86 -10.25 -17.36 -4.73
CA GLU A 86 -10.10 -15.92 -4.88
C GLU A 86 -9.58 -15.33 -3.57
N THR A 87 -8.58 -14.48 -3.67
CA THR A 87 -7.99 -13.80 -2.51
C THR A 87 -7.84 -12.32 -2.83
N HIS A 88 -8.05 -11.47 -1.83
CA HIS A 88 -7.82 -10.03 -1.97
C HIS A 88 -6.38 -9.76 -2.42
N TYR A 89 -6.18 -8.78 -3.30
CA TYR A 89 -4.86 -8.50 -3.83
C TYR A 89 -4.63 -7.01 -4.02
N GLY A 90 -3.37 -6.64 -4.14
CA GLY A 90 -2.98 -5.25 -4.38
C GLY A 90 -1.57 -5.16 -4.93
N LEU A 91 -1.11 -3.92 -5.08
CA LEU A 91 0.22 -3.61 -5.61
C LEU A 91 1.13 -3.27 -4.43
N ALA A 92 2.23 -4.01 -4.29
CA ALA A 92 3.15 -3.83 -3.17
C ALA A 92 4.36 -3.00 -3.56
N PHE A 93 4.77 -2.11 -2.66
CA PHE A 93 5.95 -1.26 -2.83
C PHE A 93 6.82 -1.35 -1.59
N SER A 94 8.13 -1.33 -1.78
CA SER A 94 9.08 -1.26 -0.69
C SER A 94 9.86 0.05 -0.76
N PHE A 95 10.56 0.40 0.32
CA PHE A 95 11.14 1.74 0.48
C PHE A 95 12.53 1.63 1.11
N ASP A 96 13.47 2.46 0.62
CA ASP A 96 14.80 2.51 1.17
C ASP A 96 14.88 3.39 2.42
N THR A 97 14.01 4.42 2.50
CA THR A 97 14.05 5.41 3.58
C THR A 97 12.64 5.84 3.97
N LEU A 98 12.50 6.47 5.13
CA LEU A 98 11.22 7.07 5.54
C LEU A 98 10.85 8.25 4.66
N GLU A 99 11.86 8.97 4.14
CA GLU A 99 11.61 10.05 3.20
C GLU A 99 10.92 9.51 1.93
N ALA A 100 11.34 8.34 1.45
CA ALA A 100 10.68 7.69 0.31
C ALA A 100 9.21 7.40 0.60
N VAL A 101 8.90 6.96 1.82
CA VAL A 101 7.51 6.75 2.24
C VAL A 101 6.72 8.04 2.21
N GLN A 102 7.29 9.13 2.70
CA GLN A 102 6.64 10.44 2.70
C GLN A 102 6.31 10.89 1.28
N GLN A 103 7.26 10.75 0.37
CA GLN A 103 7.07 11.11 -1.04
C GLN A 103 5.99 10.24 -1.69
N PHE A 104 6.01 8.95 -1.40
CA PHE A 104 5.03 8.01 -1.93
C PHE A 104 3.61 8.36 -1.47
N ILE A 105 3.42 8.58 -0.18
CA ILE A 105 2.10 8.92 0.37
C ILE A 105 1.61 10.26 -0.19
N ALA A 106 2.50 11.26 -0.32
CA ALA A 106 2.13 12.55 -0.88
C ALA A 106 1.65 12.39 -2.33
N ARG A 107 2.38 11.63 -3.14
CA ARG A 107 2.01 11.43 -4.54
C ARG A 107 0.74 10.60 -4.68
N LEU A 108 0.62 9.53 -3.90
CA LEU A 108 -0.59 8.70 -3.92
C LEU A 108 -1.82 9.52 -3.53
N SER A 109 -1.68 10.36 -2.50
CA SER A 109 -2.78 11.23 -2.07
C SER A 109 -3.21 12.17 -3.19
N ALA A 110 -2.25 12.75 -3.93
CA ALA A 110 -2.55 13.61 -5.07
C ALA A 110 -3.30 12.84 -6.16
N ILE A 111 -2.86 11.62 -6.46
CA ILE A 111 -3.50 10.77 -7.46
C ILE A 111 -4.95 10.47 -7.05
N VAL A 112 -5.18 10.09 -5.79
CA VAL A 112 -6.51 9.76 -5.29
C VAL A 112 -7.42 10.98 -5.32
N LYS A 113 -6.90 12.15 -5.01
CA LYS A 113 -7.68 13.40 -5.04
C LYS A 113 -7.86 13.96 -6.44
N GLY A 114 -7.21 13.40 -7.42
CA GLY A 114 -7.34 13.84 -8.80
C GLY A 114 -6.58 15.11 -9.14
N THR A 115 -5.51 15.39 -8.41
CA THR A 115 -4.71 16.63 -8.63
C THR A 115 -3.30 16.38 -9.15
#